data_7c0ea6e585e0d1792710f5c62ae34e1b
#
_entry.id   7c0ea6e585e0d1792710f5c62ae34e1b
#
_cell.length_a   1.000
_cell.length_b   1.000
_cell.length_c   1.000
_cell.angle_alpha   90.00
_cell.angle_beta   90.00
_cell.angle_gamma   90.00
#
_symmetry.space_group_name_H-M   'P 1'
#
loop_
_entity.id
_entity.type
_entity.pdbx_description
1 polymer ?
#
loop_
_entity_poly.entity_id
_entity_poly.type
_entity_poly.pdbx_seq_one_letter_code
_entity_poly.pdbx_strand_id
1 'polypeptide(L)'
;MASSWCPWFSSPQLNNRPSHHANDSTTAFKNPWPSAKAPTLAELLQAKFPLGCYKDLAKKHPGTKDVSVVVPDWGASDLEKSGLERERSIVGTTLGHAGVITEFPLERTGNWEGEKSFWVVYDPIFSLRAGPTRYTGPKRLRPPPCQVTDLPGCDAVMISHNHYDHLDLSTIEAIFKKFPKARYFIPLGNKGWICSLGIPQDRVHELDWWQNREYSVRNFRYTIPQDASEDTLLRFTCVPAQHNSGRGAFDQGTTLWCGWVIEQLLVSKYEAETSHTRRKGAIYHAGDTGYRRTSKSTAVCPIFKEIGQKFGPFDLSFVPIWRGGSLGFISYLGLRLSHNSIPSALHSTPTDAINIHNDVLSKNTVAVHFGTFVGSENESLEAIIELTKKRKGQDVLGLDEPAVEGRSRAGILNIGESIAVEINIHEVVQN
;
A
#
# COMPACT_ATOMS: atom_id res chain seq x y z
N MET A 1 69.05 -2.94 22.00
CA MET A 1 68.08 -1.93 22.33
C MET A 1 67.54 -1.36 21.00
N ALA A 2 66.43 -1.82 20.56
CA ALA A 2 65.68 -1.24 19.43
C ALA A 2 64.24 -1.47 19.70
N SER A 3 63.52 -0.40 20.06
CA SER A 3 62.08 -0.36 20.34
C SER A 3 61.32 -0.32 19.04
N SER A 4 60.55 -1.37 18.75
CA SER A 4 59.62 -1.43 17.64
C SER A 4 58.33 -0.71 18.01
N TRP A 5 58.03 0.38 17.36
CA TRP A 5 56.73 1.04 17.35
C TRP A 5 55.83 0.32 16.33
N CYS A 6 54.76 -0.34 16.78
CA CYS A 6 53.68 -0.76 15.95
C CYS A 6 52.60 0.34 15.92
N PRO A 7 52.24 0.89 14.76
CA PRO A 7 51.06 1.75 14.66
C PRO A 7 49.80 0.87 14.73
N TRP A 8 48.89 1.26 15.60
CA TRP A 8 47.56 0.70 15.70
C TRP A 8 46.76 1.06 14.44
N PHE A 9 46.62 0.12 13.50
CA PHE A 9 45.60 0.19 12.50
C PHE A 9 44.26 -0.19 13.18
N SER A 10 43.50 0.80 13.61
CA SER A 10 42.07 0.61 13.88
C SER A 10 41.41 0.30 12.54
N SER A 11 40.99 -0.96 12.36
CA SER A 11 40.09 -1.36 11.30
C SER A 11 38.87 -0.44 11.35
N PRO A 12 38.40 0.13 10.22
CA PRO A 12 37.13 0.85 10.23
C PRO A 12 36.04 -0.13 10.67
N GLN A 13 35.40 0.15 11.80
CA GLN A 13 34.16 -0.53 12.14
C GLN A 13 33.19 -0.28 10.99
N LEU A 14 32.93 -1.32 10.22
CA LEU A 14 31.83 -1.31 9.25
C LEU A 14 30.57 -1.00 10.04
N ASN A 15 30.06 0.20 9.81
CA ASN A 15 28.85 0.69 10.43
C ASN A 15 27.70 -0.17 9.88
N ASN A 16 27.28 -1.20 10.62
CA ASN A 16 26.21 -2.15 10.25
C ASN A 16 24.82 -1.52 10.25
N ARG A 17 24.75 -0.18 10.31
CA ARG A 17 23.50 0.55 10.30
C ARG A 17 22.85 0.48 8.91
N PRO A 18 21.54 0.12 8.82
CA PRO A 18 20.79 0.18 7.58
C PRO A 18 20.86 1.56 6.92
N SER A 19 20.96 1.60 5.60
CA SER A 19 21.17 2.84 4.84
C SER A 19 20.05 3.87 4.98
N HIS A 20 18.86 3.43 5.34
CA HIS A 20 17.69 4.27 5.58
C HIS A 20 17.60 4.85 7.00
N HIS A 21 18.38 4.35 7.95
CA HIS A 21 18.48 4.97 9.28
C HIS A 21 19.40 6.18 9.21
N ALA A 22 18.89 7.34 9.59
CA ALA A 22 19.69 8.57 9.63
C ALA A 22 20.56 8.67 10.88
N ASN A 23 20.20 7.97 11.97
CA ASN A 23 20.93 7.90 13.23
C ASN A 23 20.94 6.47 13.79
N ASP A 24 21.76 6.23 14.81
CA ASP A 24 21.91 4.90 15.44
C ASP A 24 20.79 4.60 16.45
N SER A 25 20.06 5.62 16.89
CA SER A 25 18.95 5.48 17.84
C SER A 25 17.61 5.08 17.19
N THR A 26 17.58 4.86 15.88
CA THR A 26 16.36 4.49 15.12
C THR A 26 15.20 5.47 15.31
N THR A 27 15.51 6.75 15.49
CA THR A 27 14.55 7.85 15.67
C THR A 27 14.57 8.86 14.54
N ALA A 28 15.33 8.59 13.47
CA ALA A 28 15.38 9.40 12.27
C ALA A 28 15.67 8.54 11.04
N PHE A 29 14.92 8.75 9.98
CA PHE A 29 14.94 7.96 8.76
C PHE A 29 15.12 8.82 7.52
N LYS A 30 15.64 8.25 6.44
CA LYS A 30 15.87 8.91 5.15
C LYS A 30 15.74 7.93 3.99
N ASN A 31 15.44 8.44 2.82
CA ASN A 31 15.52 7.66 1.58
C ASN A 31 17.00 7.47 1.16
N PRO A 32 17.47 6.25 0.91
CA PRO A 32 18.86 6.01 0.52
C PRO A 32 19.14 6.21 -0.98
N TRP A 33 18.11 6.41 -1.80
CA TRP A 33 18.22 6.39 -3.27
C TRP A 33 18.44 7.78 -3.89
N PRO A 34 19.22 7.86 -5.00
CA PRO A 34 19.38 9.13 -5.74
C PRO A 34 18.07 9.70 -6.29
N SER A 35 17.10 8.85 -6.63
CA SER A 35 15.77 9.24 -7.10
C SER A 35 14.95 10.01 -6.05
N ALA A 36 15.31 9.89 -4.77
CA ALA A 36 14.63 10.52 -3.65
C ALA A 36 15.15 11.93 -3.29
N LYS A 37 16.15 12.46 -4.03
CA LYS A 37 16.66 13.81 -3.77
C LYS A 37 15.54 14.84 -3.89
N ALA A 38 15.47 15.75 -2.92
CA ALA A 38 14.56 16.89 -2.98
C ALA A 38 14.78 17.73 -4.25
N PRO A 39 13.73 18.29 -4.86
CA PRO A 39 13.87 19.20 -6.00
C PRO A 39 14.72 20.41 -5.61
N THR A 40 15.60 20.81 -6.51
CA THR A 40 16.35 22.06 -6.35
C THR A 40 15.44 23.27 -6.59
N LEU A 41 15.81 24.44 -6.04
CA LEU A 41 15.07 25.67 -6.29
C LEU A 41 14.99 26.00 -7.80
N ALA A 42 16.04 25.71 -8.56
CA ALA A 42 16.07 25.89 -10.01
C ALA A 42 15.05 24.98 -10.72
N GLU A 43 14.92 23.71 -10.29
CA GLU A 43 13.91 22.78 -10.84
C GLU A 43 12.49 23.22 -10.48
N LEU A 44 12.27 23.72 -9.25
CA LEU A 44 10.98 24.28 -8.85
C LEU A 44 10.61 25.53 -9.66
N LEU A 45 11.56 26.42 -9.92
CA LEU A 45 11.34 27.61 -10.74
C LEU A 45 11.17 27.27 -12.24
N GLN A 46 11.84 26.23 -12.72
CA GLN A 46 11.69 25.72 -14.09
C GLN A 46 10.47 24.82 -14.25
N ALA A 47 9.90 24.31 -13.14
CA ALA A 47 8.63 23.63 -13.17
C ALA A 47 7.59 24.59 -13.73
N LYS A 48 7.34 24.50 -15.03
CA LYS A 48 6.22 25.19 -15.65
C LYS A 48 4.97 24.60 -15.00
N PHE A 49 4.46 25.33 -14.01
CA PHE A 49 3.08 25.11 -13.61
C PHE A 49 2.24 25.47 -14.83
N PRO A 50 1.73 24.53 -15.60
CA PRO A 50 0.81 24.85 -16.67
C PRO A 50 -0.47 25.29 -15.96
N LEU A 51 -0.56 26.59 -15.65
CA LEU A 51 -1.77 27.25 -15.21
C LEU A 51 -2.75 27.18 -16.39
N GLY A 52 -3.33 26.01 -16.58
CA GLY A 52 -4.34 25.74 -17.60
C GLY A 52 -5.66 25.48 -16.91
N CYS A 53 -6.71 25.97 -17.49
CA CYS A 53 -8.06 25.68 -17.01
C CYS A 53 -8.44 24.23 -17.31
N TYR A 54 -8.93 23.47 -16.31
CA TYR A 54 -9.49 22.13 -16.49
C TYR A 54 -10.79 22.11 -17.33
N LYS A 55 -11.29 23.28 -17.75
CA LYS A 55 -12.66 23.50 -18.26
C LYS A 55 -13.19 22.51 -19.28
N ASP A 56 -12.38 21.69 -19.93
CA ASP A 56 -12.84 20.82 -20.99
C ASP A 56 -12.31 19.40 -20.95
N LEU A 57 -11.76 18.93 -19.80
CA LEU A 57 -11.14 17.60 -19.75
C LEU A 57 -12.18 16.49 -20.01
N ALA A 58 -13.32 16.57 -19.35
CA ALA A 58 -14.43 15.64 -19.55
C ALA A 58 -14.99 15.68 -20.99
N LYS A 59 -15.05 16.88 -21.63
CA LYS A 59 -15.46 17.01 -23.05
C LYS A 59 -14.45 16.42 -24.00
N LYS A 60 -13.15 16.56 -23.73
CA LYS A 60 -12.09 15.99 -24.57
C LYS A 60 -11.96 14.49 -24.44
N HIS A 61 -12.44 13.91 -23.35
CA HIS A 61 -12.40 12.48 -23.04
C HIS A 61 -13.79 11.97 -22.63
N PRO A 62 -14.82 12.02 -23.51
CA PRO A 62 -16.20 11.73 -23.15
C PRO A 62 -16.43 10.28 -22.71
N GLY A 63 -15.50 9.37 -23.03
CA GLY A 63 -15.55 7.95 -22.60
C GLY A 63 -14.89 7.69 -21.24
N THR A 64 -14.23 8.67 -20.65
CA THR A 64 -13.57 8.50 -19.34
C THR A 64 -14.49 8.99 -18.23
N LYS A 65 -14.89 8.07 -17.36
CA LYS A 65 -15.68 8.39 -16.17
C LYS A 65 -14.78 8.59 -14.96
N ASP A 66 -15.11 9.55 -14.12
CA ASP A 66 -14.48 9.71 -12.81
C ASP A 66 -15.00 8.64 -11.83
N VAL A 67 -14.27 8.42 -10.72
CA VAL A 67 -14.71 7.48 -9.70
C VAL A 67 -15.98 7.96 -9.01
N SER A 68 -16.88 7.04 -8.78
CA SER A 68 -18.08 7.22 -7.97
C SER A 68 -17.93 6.54 -6.61
N VAL A 69 -18.91 6.72 -5.74
CA VAL A 69 -19.00 5.99 -4.47
C VAL A 69 -20.16 5.01 -4.58
N VAL A 70 -19.89 3.75 -4.29
CA VAL A 70 -20.88 2.67 -4.25
C VAL A 70 -20.89 2.04 -2.87
N VAL A 71 -22.02 1.46 -2.49
CA VAL A 71 -22.12 0.68 -1.25
C VAL A 71 -21.36 -0.63 -1.47
N PRO A 72 -20.41 -0.99 -0.58
CA PRO A 72 -19.64 -2.21 -0.74
C PRO A 72 -20.50 -3.46 -0.63
N ASP A 73 -20.33 -4.38 -1.55
CA ASP A 73 -20.91 -5.74 -1.50
C ASP A 73 -19.86 -6.80 -1.15
N TRP A 74 -18.65 -6.32 -0.81
CA TRP A 74 -17.51 -7.14 -0.38
C TRP A 74 -17.14 -8.23 -1.39
N GLY A 75 -17.25 -7.89 -2.68
CA GLY A 75 -16.87 -8.74 -3.79
C GLY A 75 -17.94 -9.68 -4.32
N ALA A 76 -19.16 -9.64 -3.80
CA ALA A 76 -20.22 -10.54 -4.27
C ALA A 76 -20.50 -10.38 -5.76
N SER A 77 -20.67 -9.14 -6.25
CA SER A 77 -20.94 -8.87 -7.67
C SER A 77 -19.76 -9.22 -8.58
N ASP A 78 -18.52 -8.98 -8.16
CA ASP A 78 -17.36 -9.27 -9.01
C ASP A 78 -17.06 -10.78 -9.08
N LEU A 79 -17.25 -11.51 -7.97
CA LEU A 79 -17.20 -12.97 -7.95
C LEU A 79 -18.24 -13.60 -8.89
N GLU A 80 -19.49 -13.13 -8.82
CA GLU A 80 -20.56 -13.60 -9.71
C GLU A 80 -20.23 -13.29 -11.19
N LYS A 81 -19.84 -12.05 -11.49
CA LYS A 81 -19.48 -11.61 -12.84
C LYS A 81 -18.29 -12.38 -13.43
N SER A 82 -17.29 -12.66 -12.62
CA SER A 82 -16.08 -13.37 -13.06
C SER A 82 -16.21 -14.89 -13.03
N GLY A 83 -17.27 -15.44 -12.40
CA GLY A 83 -17.44 -16.87 -12.19
C GLY A 83 -16.44 -17.48 -11.22
N LEU A 84 -15.83 -16.66 -10.36
CA LEU A 84 -14.84 -17.10 -9.40
C LEU A 84 -15.48 -17.54 -8.08
N GLU A 85 -14.87 -18.53 -7.45
CA GLU A 85 -15.27 -18.99 -6.12
C GLU A 85 -14.53 -18.19 -5.04
N ARG A 86 -15.26 -17.73 -4.01
CA ARG A 86 -14.69 -16.95 -2.90
C ARG A 86 -13.59 -17.70 -2.17
N GLU A 87 -13.72 -19.00 -2.00
CA GLU A 87 -12.75 -19.87 -1.33
C GLU A 87 -11.41 -20.01 -2.08
N ARG A 88 -11.41 -19.62 -3.36
CA ARG A 88 -10.24 -19.67 -4.24
C ARG A 88 -9.79 -18.28 -4.71
N SER A 89 -10.32 -17.22 -4.09
CA SER A 89 -10.06 -15.87 -4.52
C SER A 89 -9.62 -14.96 -3.37
N ILE A 90 -8.67 -14.08 -3.66
CA ILE A 90 -8.44 -12.89 -2.85
C ILE A 90 -9.40 -11.82 -3.35
N VAL A 91 -10.10 -11.17 -2.42
CA VAL A 91 -10.97 -10.03 -2.73
C VAL A 91 -10.38 -8.76 -2.16
N GLY A 92 -10.29 -7.71 -2.97
CA GLY A 92 -9.85 -6.38 -2.54
C GLY A 92 -10.95 -5.34 -2.77
N THR A 93 -11.32 -4.58 -1.74
CA THR A 93 -12.35 -3.53 -1.80
C THR A 93 -11.74 -2.17 -1.45
N THR A 94 -11.96 -1.16 -2.28
CA THR A 94 -11.47 0.19 -2.03
C THR A 94 -12.37 0.91 -1.00
N LEU A 95 -11.75 1.59 -0.03
CA LEU A 95 -12.44 2.39 0.98
C LEU A 95 -12.31 3.91 0.74
N GLY A 96 -11.61 4.26 -0.35
CA GLY A 96 -11.27 5.63 -0.71
C GLY A 96 -9.89 6.05 -0.23
N HIS A 97 -9.27 6.99 -0.96
CA HIS A 97 -7.88 7.39 -0.82
C HIS A 97 -6.92 6.20 -0.99
N ALA A 98 -6.03 5.94 -0.02
CA ALA A 98 -5.20 4.74 0.03
C ALA A 98 -5.86 3.59 0.82
N GLY A 99 -7.03 3.84 1.42
CA GLY A 99 -7.74 2.87 2.25
C GLY A 99 -8.28 1.70 1.42
N VAL A 100 -7.94 0.49 1.84
CA VAL A 100 -8.37 -0.76 1.20
C VAL A 100 -8.67 -1.78 2.29
N ILE A 101 -9.61 -2.68 2.03
CA ILE A 101 -9.79 -3.90 2.80
C ILE A 101 -9.62 -5.11 1.87
N THR A 102 -8.90 -6.12 2.33
CA THR A 102 -8.71 -7.37 1.59
C THR A 102 -9.16 -8.57 2.38
N GLU A 103 -9.71 -9.54 1.65
CA GLU A 103 -10.15 -10.83 2.16
C GLU A 103 -9.22 -11.93 1.62
N PHE A 104 -8.66 -12.72 2.51
CA PHE A 104 -7.93 -13.93 2.18
C PHE A 104 -8.80 -15.13 2.55
N PRO A 105 -9.07 -16.06 1.60
CA PRO A 105 -9.85 -17.24 1.89
C PRO A 105 -9.08 -18.19 2.80
N LEU A 106 -9.74 -18.69 3.84
CA LEU A 106 -9.17 -19.72 4.71
C LEU A 106 -9.55 -21.11 4.21
N GLU A 107 -8.62 -22.06 4.33
CA GLU A 107 -8.87 -23.46 3.97
C GLU A 107 -9.90 -24.07 4.90
N ARG A 108 -10.85 -24.81 4.32
CA ARG A 108 -11.81 -25.61 5.06
C ARG A 108 -11.22 -27.00 5.28
N THR A 109 -10.94 -27.33 6.51
CA THR A 109 -10.58 -28.70 6.90
C THR A 109 -11.75 -29.32 7.69
N GLY A 110 -12.39 -30.35 7.14
CA GLY A 110 -13.50 -31.05 7.78
C GLY A 110 -14.80 -30.25 7.89
N ASN A 111 -15.63 -30.54 8.90
CA ASN A 111 -16.92 -29.86 9.17
C ASN A 111 -16.77 -28.55 9.93
N TRP A 112 -15.81 -27.72 9.55
CA TRP A 112 -15.58 -26.44 10.23
C TRP A 112 -16.64 -25.39 9.85
N GLU A 113 -17.42 -24.94 10.84
CA GLU A 113 -18.45 -23.90 10.69
C GLU A 113 -17.96 -22.49 11.04
N GLY A 114 -16.66 -22.31 11.34
CA GLY A 114 -16.06 -21.03 11.73
C GLY A 114 -15.97 -20.02 10.59
N GLU A 115 -15.30 -18.88 10.86
CA GLU A 115 -15.10 -17.84 9.87
C GLU A 115 -14.23 -18.32 8.71
N LYS A 116 -14.67 -17.96 7.50
CA LYS A 116 -14.12 -18.51 6.26
C LYS A 116 -13.03 -17.65 5.64
N SER A 117 -12.77 -16.47 6.22
CA SER A 117 -11.92 -15.45 5.62
C SER A 117 -11.12 -14.68 6.66
N PHE A 118 -9.91 -14.29 6.29
CA PHE A 118 -9.05 -13.39 7.05
C PHE A 118 -9.06 -12.01 6.43
N TRP A 119 -9.34 -10.98 7.24
CA TRP A 119 -9.56 -9.62 6.78
C TRP A 119 -8.42 -8.69 7.17
N VAL A 120 -7.87 -7.97 6.19
CA VAL A 120 -6.81 -7.00 6.40
C VAL A 120 -7.25 -5.63 5.90
N VAL A 121 -7.11 -4.61 6.73
CA VAL A 121 -7.42 -3.21 6.41
C VAL A 121 -6.13 -2.43 6.30
N TYR A 122 -5.95 -1.68 5.21
CA TYR A 122 -4.76 -0.88 4.92
C TYR A 122 -5.11 0.61 4.95
N ASP A 123 -4.27 1.40 5.60
CA ASP A 123 -4.32 2.88 5.63
C ASP A 123 -5.75 3.45 5.72
N PRO A 124 -6.59 2.99 6.66
CA PRO A 124 -8.00 3.36 6.68
C PRO A 124 -8.18 4.81 7.15
N ILE A 125 -8.93 5.59 6.36
CA ILE A 125 -9.41 6.91 6.75
C ILE A 125 -10.89 7.06 6.42
N PHE A 126 -11.72 7.22 7.46
CA PHE A 126 -13.17 7.46 7.35
C PHE A 126 -13.55 8.89 7.72
N SER A 127 -12.61 9.66 8.28
CA SER A 127 -12.79 11.06 8.63
C SER A 127 -13.08 11.94 7.43
N LEU A 128 -13.85 13.01 7.66
CA LEU A 128 -14.16 14.02 6.65
C LEU A 128 -12.91 14.81 6.22
N ARG A 129 -11.92 14.95 7.11
CA ARG A 129 -10.69 15.68 6.88
C ARG A 129 -9.47 14.87 7.31
N ALA A 130 -8.42 14.97 6.54
CA ALA A 130 -7.10 14.43 6.84
C ALA A 130 -6.30 15.51 7.60
N GLY A 131 -6.41 15.53 8.91
CA GLY A 131 -5.73 16.55 9.73
C GLY A 131 -5.76 16.27 11.22
N PRO A 132 -5.05 17.09 12.02
CA PRO A 132 -4.95 16.90 13.47
C PRO A 132 -6.27 17.07 14.22
N THR A 133 -7.26 17.71 13.61
CA THR A 133 -8.59 17.90 14.17
C THR A 133 -9.66 17.71 13.10
N ARG A 134 -10.91 17.50 13.52
CA ARG A 134 -12.07 17.41 12.61
C ARG A 134 -12.31 18.68 11.77
N TYR A 135 -11.64 19.77 12.07
CA TYR A 135 -11.82 21.06 11.39
C TYR A 135 -10.65 21.43 10.48
N THR A 136 -9.52 20.78 10.60
CA THR A 136 -8.27 21.13 9.91
C THR A 136 -7.86 20.06 8.91
N GLY A 137 -6.99 20.43 7.96
CA GLY A 137 -6.50 19.57 6.90
C GLY A 137 -7.42 19.48 5.67
N PRO A 138 -6.99 18.78 4.63
CA PRO A 138 -7.76 18.57 3.41
C PRO A 138 -9.12 17.95 3.70
N LYS A 139 -10.17 18.49 3.09
CA LYS A 139 -11.51 17.90 3.15
C LYS A 139 -11.68 16.93 1.98
N ARG A 140 -12.24 15.76 2.25
CA ARG A 140 -12.52 14.81 1.18
C ARG A 140 -13.62 15.32 0.24
N LEU A 141 -13.39 15.09 -1.04
CA LEU A 141 -14.37 15.41 -2.09
C LEU A 141 -15.50 14.38 -2.11
N ARG A 142 -15.18 13.11 -1.89
CA ARG A 142 -16.11 11.98 -1.88
C ARG A 142 -16.21 11.37 -0.49
N PRO A 143 -17.43 11.01 -0.02
CA PRO A 143 -17.59 10.35 1.27
C PRO A 143 -16.94 8.97 1.30
N PRO A 144 -16.71 8.38 2.49
CA PRO A 144 -16.38 6.96 2.58
C PRO A 144 -17.58 6.12 2.11
N PRO A 145 -17.35 4.90 1.60
CA PRO A 145 -18.41 4.08 1.00
C PRO A 145 -19.36 3.45 2.05
N CYS A 146 -18.92 3.43 3.31
CA CYS A 146 -19.64 2.84 4.43
C CYS A 146 -19.15 3.45 5.75
N GLN A 147 -19.68 2.99 6.88
CA GLN A 147 -19.14 3.29 8.20
C GLN A 147 -18.14 2.20 8.62
N VAL A 148 -17.26 2.48 9.60
CA VAL A 148 -16.39 1.44 10.19
C VAL A 148 -17.20 0.27 10.74
N THR A 149 -18.41 0.54 11.24
CA THR A 149 -19.36 -0.47 11.74
C THR A 149 -19.86 -1.43 10.66
N ASP A 150 -19.75 -1.09 9.40
CA ASP A 150 -20.23 -1.91 8.28
C ASP A 150 -19.15 -2.83 7.71
N LEU A 151 -17.88 -2.67 8.14
CA LEU A 151 -16.79 -3.55 7.70
C LEU A 151 -17.11 -5.01 8.07
N PRO A 152 -16.90 -5.98 7.15
CA PRO A 152 -17.27 -7.38 7.36
C PRO A 152 -16.36 -8.08 8.38
N GLY A 153 -15.11 -7.66 8.48
CA GLY A 153 -14.10 -8.20 9.38
C GLY A 153 -12.89 -7.28 9.47
N CYS A 154 -12.06 -7.48 10.48
CA CYS A 154 -10.73 -6.86 10.60
C CYS A 154 -9.90 -7.67 11.57
N ASP A 155 -9.00 -8.49 11.05
CA ASP A 155 -8.05 -9.27 11.82
C ASP A 155 -6.71 -8.54 11.97
N ALA A 156 -6.35 -7.78 10.91
CA ALA A 156 -5.14 -6.99 10.88
C ALA A 156 -5.40 -5.58 10.30
N VAL A 157 -4.72 -4.59 10.86
CA VAL A 157 -4.63 -3.22 10.36
C VAL A 157 -3.19 -2.96 9.97
N MET A 158 -2.96 -2.56 8.71
CA MET A 158 -1.65 -2.23 8.18
C MET A 158 -1.57 -0.72 7.96
N ILE A 159 -0.57 -0.06 8.55
CA ILE A 159 -0.32 1.37 8.37
C ILE A 159 1.01 1.57 7.67
N SER A 160 0.99 2.28 6.54
CA SER A 160 2.20 2.54 5.76
C SER A 160 3.09 3.62 6.37
N HIS A 161 2.51 4.67 6.90
CA HIS A 161 3.20 5.78 7.56
C HIS A 161 2.21 6.66 8.35
N ASN A 162 2.73 7.69 9.02
CA ASN A 162 1.94 8.46 9.99
C ASN A 162 1.29 9.74 9.46
N HIS A 163 1.26 10.00 8.15
CA HIS A 163 0.48 11.14 7.63
C HIS A 163 -1.00 11.01 8.01
N TYR A 164 -1.69 12.15 8.12
CA TYR A 164 -3.07 12.17 8.62
C TYR A 164 -4.08 11.46 7.71
N ASP A 165 -3.79 11.31 6.44
CA ASP A 165 -4.61 10.64 5.43
C ASP A 165 -4.38 9.12 5.37
N HIS A 166 -3.41 8.59 6.15
CA HIS A 166 -3.11 7.16 6.28
C HIS A 166 -3.27 6.63 7.71
N LEU A 167 -3.03 7.47 8.73
CA LEU A 167 -3.18 7.12 10.13
C LEU A 167 -4.17 8.09 10.80
N ASP A 168 -5.44 7.82 10.66
CA ASP A 168 -6.55 8.63 11.16
C ASP A 168 -6.99 8.18 12.56
N LEU A 169 -6.89 9.09 13.54
CA LEU A 169 -7.19 8.83 14.94
C LEU A 169 -8.58 8.21 15.13
N SER A 170 -9.62 8.89 14.66
CA SER A 170 -10.99 8.46 14.87
C SER A 170 -11.34 7.15 14.19
N THR A 171 -10.70 6.88 13.06
CA THR A 171 -10.85 5.59 12.35
C THR A 171 -10.22 4.45 13.14
N ILE A 172 -8.99 4.65 13.66
CA ILE A 172 -8.30 3.62 14.47
C ILE A 172 -9.08 3.32 15.75
N GLU A 173 -9.57 4.35 16.45
CA GLU A 173 -10.41 4.18 17.64
C GLU A 173 -11.70 3.40 17.33
N ALA A 174 -12.38 3.72 16.21
CA ALA A 174 -13.59 3.04 15.79
C ALA A 174 -13.33 1.57 15.42
N ILE A 175 -12.22 1.28 14.71
CA ILE A 175 -11.79 -0.09 14.39
C ILE A 175 -11.49 -0.87 15.67
N PHE A 176 -10.73 -0.30 16.61
CA PHE A 176 -10.42 -0.96 17.86
C PHE A 176 -11.66 -1.26 18.69
N LYS A 177 -12.63 -0.34 18.71
CA LYS A 177 -13.91 -0.55 19.39
C LYS A 177 -14.72 -1.70 18.78
N LYS A 178 -14.79 -1.79 17.44
CA LYS A 178 -15.55 -2.83 16.74
C LYS A 178 -14.82 -4.17 16.73
N PHE A 179 -13.50 -4.14 16.49
CA PHE A 179 -12.65 -5.31 16.35
C PHE A 179 -11.53 -5.33 17.41
N PRO A 180 -11.86 -5.50 18.69
CA PRO A 180 -10.90 -5.38 19.78
C PRO A 180 -9.80 -6.45 19.76
N LYS A 181 -9.90 -7.46 18.90
CA LYS A 181 -8.90 -8.52 18.70
C LYS A 181 -7.97 -8.24 17.51
N ALA A 182 -8.19 -7.21 16.73
CA ALA A 182 -7.34 -6.86 15.58
C ALA A 182 -5.88 -6.63 16.00
N ARG A 183 -4.94 -7.01 15.15
CA ARG A 183 -3.51 -6.73 15.28
C ARG A 183 -3.11 -5.58 14.38
N TYR A 184 -2.16 -4.77 14.82
CA TYR A 184 -1.71 -3.59 14.11
C TYR A 184 -0.26 -3.78 13.68
N PHE A 185 0.01 -3.67 12.39
CA PHE A 185 1.33 -3.75 11.79
C PHE A 185 1.70 -2.36 11.29
N ILE A 186 2.80 -1.83 11.78
CA ILE A 186 3.19 -0.43 11.60
C ILE A 186 4.71 -0.32 11.43
N PRO A 187 5.22 0.69 10.71
CA PRO A 187 6.65 0.94 10.64
C PRO A 187 7.18 1.60 11.91
N LEU A 188 8.50 1.52 12.12
CA LEU A 188 9.22 2.00 13.31
C LEU A 188 8.83 3.43 13.72
N GLY A 189 8.74 3.66 15.04
CA GLY A 189 8.47 4.95 15.66
C GLY A 189 6.98 5.25 15.92
N ASN A 190 6.05 4.36 15.50
CA ASN A 190 4.61 4.59 15.60
C ASN A 190 3.93 3.83 16.75
N LYS A 191 4.59 2.85 17.37
CA LYS A 191 3.99 1.98 18.40
C LYS A 191 3.46 2.74 19.59
N GLY A 192 4.23 3.71 20.09
CA GLY A 192 3.82 4.52 21.24
C GLY A 192 2.50 5.25 20.99
N TRP A 193 2.32 5.79 19.77
CA TRP A 193 1.10 6.49 19.40
C TRP A 193 -0.11 5.54 19.35
N ILE A 194 0.03 4.38 18.70
CA ILE A 194 -1.05 3.38 18.63
C ILE A 194 -1.43 2.89 20.04
N CYS A 195 -0.44 2.58 20.88
CA CYS A 195 -0.70 2.10 22.24
C CYS A 195 -1.34 3.18 23.13
N SER A 196 -1.11 4.47 22.86
CA SER A 196 -1.75 5.57 23.60
C SER A 196 -3.27 5.62 23.44
N LEU A 197 -3.81 4.93 22.42
CA LEU A 197 -5.25 4.77 22.20
C LEU A 197 -5.87 3.63 23.04
N GLY A 198 -5.12 3.02 23.93
CA GLY A 198 -5.56 1.88 24.74
C GLY A 198 -5.43 0.52 24.07
N ILE A 199 -4.83 0.46 22.87
CA ILE A 199 -4.57 -0.80 22.16
C ILE A 199 -3.43 -1.55 22.86
N PRO A 200 -3.63 -2.84 23.25
CA PRO A 200 -2.62 -3.61 23.96
C PRO A 200 -1.31 -3.76 23.16
N GLN A 201 -0.17 -3.64 23.86
CA GLN A 201 1.16 -3.64 23.22
C GLN A 201 1.49 -4.94 22.49
N ASP A 202 0.96 -6.08 22.92
CA ASP A 202 1.12 -7.40 22.30
C ASP A 202 0.39 -7.53 20.96
N ARG A 203 -0.50 -6.59 20.65
CA ARG A 203 -1.23 -6.49 19.39
C ARG A 203 -0.63 -5.50 18.40
N VAL A 204 0.39 -4.74 18.82
CA VAL A 204 1.05 -3.72 18.00
C VAL A 204 2.45 -4.20 17.61
N HIS A 205 2.62 -4.50 16.34
CA HIS A 205 3.84 -5.04 15.74
C HIS A 205 4.52 -3.95 14.91
N GLU A 206 5.59 -3.42 15.47
CA GLU A 206 6.41 -2.40 14.83
C GLU A 206 7.57 -3.10 14.10
N LEU A 207 7.74 -2.77 12.80
CA LEU A 207 8.69 -3.42 11.92
C LEU A 207 9.59 -2.41 11.21
N ASP A 208 10.85 -2.79 11.00
CA ASP A 208 11.78 -2.14 10.09
C ASP A 208 11.65 -2.70 8.67
N TRP A 209 12.22 -2.04 7.67
CA TRP A 209 12.28 -2.55 6.31
C TRP A 209 12.87 -3.96 6.25
N TRP A 210 12.25 -4.82 5.47
CA TRP A 210 12.56 -6.25 5.28
C TRP A 210 12.26 -7.14 6.49
N GLN A 211 11.85 -6.59 7.63
CA GLN A 211 11.37 -7.40 8.73
C GLN A 211 9.96 -7.93 8.45
N ASN A 212 9.71 -9.12 8.95
CA ASN A 212 8.41 -9.74 8.85
C ASN A 212 7.92 -10.30 10.19
N ARG A 213 6.64 -10.64 10.23
CA ARG A 213 6.00 -11.45 11.28
C ARG A 213 5.11 -12.46 10.62
N GLU A 214 5.19 -13.70 11.12
CA GLU A 214 4.36 -14.81 10.68
C GLU A 214 3.38 -15.17 11.79
N TYR A 215 2.15 -15.39 11.40
CA TYR A 215 1.11 -15.84 12.29
C TYR A 215 0.33 -16.97 11.65
N SER A 216 0.22 -18.09 12.38
CA SER A 216 -0.85 -19.05 12.06
C SER A 216 -2.19 -18.35 12.25
N VAL A 217 -3.14 -18.60 11.37
CA VAL A 217 -4.51 -18.08 11.51
C VAL A 217 -5.14 -18.49 12.83
N ARG A 218 -4.68 -19.58 13.46
CA ARG A 218 -5.05 -20.00 14.82
C ARG A 218 -4.72 -18.96 15.90
N ASN A 219 -3.70 -18.14 15.66
CA ASN A 219 -3.26 -17.12 16.63
C ASN A 219 -4.15 -15.88 16.65
N PHE A 220 -5.12 -15.78 15.76
CA PHE A 220 -6.09 -14.69 15.74
C PHE A 220 -7.35 -15.07 16.52
N ARG A 221 -8.38 -15.55 15.85
CA ARG A 221 -9.67 -15.88 16.48
C ARG A 221 -10.26 -17.19 15.97
N TYR A 222 -9.52 -17.86 15.12
CA TYR A 222 -10.02 -19.03 14.41
C TYR A 222 -9.74 -20.30 15.18
N THR A 223 -10.76 -21.14 15.31
CA THR A 223 -10.64 -22.50 15.84
C THR A 223 -10.47 -23.43 14.66
N ILE A 224 -9.24 -23.88 14.40
CA ILE A 224 -8.95 -24.87 13.36
C ILE A 224 -8.81 -26.22 14.03
N PRO A 225 -9.38 -27.31 13.47
CA PRO A 225 -9.21 -28.66 13.99
C PRO A 225 -7.73 -29.02 14.19
N GLN A 226 -7.40 -29.69 15.28
CA GLN A 226 -6.01 -30.07 15.60
C GLN A 226 -5.43 -31.12 14.64
N ASP A 227 -6.31 -31.86 13.99
CA ASP A 227 -6.00 -32.91 13.01
C ASP A 227 -5.83 -32.41 11.58
N ALA A 228 -6.00 -31.10 11.32
CA ALA A 228 -5.75 -30.55 10.02
C ALA A 228 -4.32 -30.83 9.56
N SER A 229 -4.15 -31.37 8.37
CA SER A 229 -2.87 -31.79 7.78
C SER A 229 -1.97 -30.61 7.42
N GLU A 230 -2.57 -29.44 7.18
CA GLU A 230 -1.88 -28.19 6.84
C GLU A 230 -2.31 -27.08 7.78
N ASP A 231 -1.41 -26.11 7.99
CA ASP A 231 -1.70 -24.86 8.68
C ASP A 231 -1.56 -23.70 7.71
N THR A 232 -2.44 -22.73 7.82
CA THR A 232 -2.34 -21.49 7.06
C THR A 232 -1.58 -20.45 7.90
N LEU A 233 -0.46 -20.00 7.36
CA LEU A 233 0.30 -18.89 7.91
C LEU A 233 0.05 -17.63 7.07
N LEU A 234 -0.02 -16.50 7.73
CA LEU A 234 0.06 -15.19 7.11
C LEU A 234 1.38 -14.54 7.49
N ARG A 235 2.18 -14.20 6.47
CA ARG A 235 3.43 -13.47 6.63
C ARG A 235 3.21 -12.01 6.26
N PHE A 236 3.48 -11.13 7.20
CA PHE A 236 3.37 -9.68 7.06
C PHE A 236 4.78 -9.10 6.97
N THR A 237 5.18 -8.62 5.80
CA THR A 237 6.52 -8.07 5.57
C THR A 237 6.47 -6.57 5.35
N CYS A 238 7.22 -5.82 6.15
CA CYS A 238 7.46 -4.39 5.95
C CYS A 238 8.48 -4.21 4.82
N VAL A 239 8.08 -3.62 3.70
CA VAL A 239 8.97 -3.41 2.55
C VAL A 239 9.24 -1.93 2.33
N PRO A 240 10.43 -1.57 1.79
CA PRO A 240 10.77 -0.18 1.55
C PRO A 240 9.82 0.54 0.60
N ALA A 241 9.64 1.85 0.83
CA ALA A 241 8.97 2.78 -0.05
C ALA A 241 9.78 4.08 -0.15
N GLN A 242 9.65 4.81 -1.26
CA GLN A 242 10.30 6.12 -1.44
C GLN A 242 9.34 7.23 -1.03
N HIS A 243 9.31 7.54 0.26
CA HIS A 243 8.39 8.54 0.81
C HIS A 243 9.02 9.29 2.00
N ASN A 244 8.22 9.86 2.86
CA ASN A 244 8.60 10.40 4.15
C ASN A 244 7.47 10.21 5.18
N SER A 245 7.70 10.66 6.39
CA SER A 245 6.72 10.65 7.47
C SER A 245 6.76 11.97 8.23
N GLY A 246 5.76 12.23 9.06
CA GLY A 246 5.66 13.39 9.92
C GLY A 246 4.27 14.02 9.88
N ARG A 247 3.85 14.59 11.02
CA ARG A 247 2.55 15.25 11.19
C ARG A 247 2.67 16.77 11.36
N GLY A 248 3.88 17.27 11.46
CA GLY A 248 4.19 18.68 11.63
C GLY A 248 5.53 19.06 11.00
N ALA A 249 5.97 20.29 11.26
CA ALA A 249 7.22 20.78 10.69
C ALA A 249 8.48 20.20 11.37
N PHE A 250 8.36 19.70 12.60
CA PHE A 250 9.50 19.31 13.44
C PHE A 250 9.68 17.80 13.60
N ASP A 251 8.75 16.98 13.08
CA ASP A 251 8.77 15.53 13.22
C ASP A 251 8.98 14.79 11.90
N GLN A 252 9.39 15.51 10.84
CA GLN A 252 9.64 14.94 9.53
C GLN A 252 10.75 13.88 9.60
N GLY A 253 10.43 12.64 9.13
CA GLY A 253 11.36 11.52 9.12
C GLY A 253 11.68 10.95 10.51
N THR A 254 10.94 11.29 11.58
CA THR A 254 11.14 10.71 12.93
C THR A 254 10.51 9.34 13.09
N THR A 255 9.57 8.97 12.22
CA THR A 255 9.04 7.62 12.08
C THR A 255 9.39 7.07 10.72
N LEU A 256 9.42 5.75 10.58
CA LEU A 256 9.63 5.09 9.30
C LEU A 256 8.33 5.10 8.46
N TRP A 257 8.46 4.91 7.16
CA TRP A 257 7.41 4.67 6.18
C TRP A 257 7.70 3.39 5.42
N CYS A 258 6.69 2.75 4.85
CA CYS A 258 6.85 1.46 4.18
C CYS A 258 5.71 1.16 3.20
N GLY A 259 5.93 0.18 2.34
CA GLY A 259 4.89 -0.64 1.75
C GLY A 259 4.71 -1.93 2.55
N TRP A 260 3.71 -2.71 2.20
CA TRP A 260 3.41 -3.99 2.85
C TRP A 260 3.28 -5.11 1.83
N VAL A 261 3.91 -6.23 2.14
CA VAL A 261 3.68 -7.51 1.46
C VAL A 261 3.00 -8.45 2.43
N ILE A 262 1.90 -9.06 1.98
CA ILE A 262 1.24 -10.12 2.73
C ILE A 262 1.20 -11.36 1.87
N GLU A 263 1.71 -12.46 2.42
CA GLU A 263 1.72 -13.77 1.79
C GLU A 263 0.88 -14.74 2.61
N GLN A 264 -0.02 -15.45 1.94
CA GLN A 264 -0.72 -16.59 2.51
C GLN A 264 0.05 -17.87 2.18
N LEU A 265 0.52 -18.55 3.22
CA LEU A 265 1.38 -19.71 3.11
C LEU A 265 0.68 -20.95 3.68
N LEU A 266 0.82 -22.07 2.99
CA LEU A 266 0.38 -23.37 3.46
C LEU A 266 1.61 -24.16 3.94
N VAL A 267 1.56 -24.63 5.17
CA VAL A 267 2.65 -25.37 5.80
C VAL A 267 2.15 -26.77 6.16
N SER A 268 2.78 -27.80 5.57
CA SER A 268 2.48 -29.20 5.89
C SER A 268 2.99 -29.54 7.29
N LYS A 269 2.19 -30.28 8.08
CA LYS A 269 2.57 -30.76 9.40
C LYS A 269 3.34 -32.10 9.36
N TYR A 270 3.28 -32.79 8.24
CA TYR A 270 3.80 -34.18 8.14
C TYR A 270 5.25 -34.26 7.63
N GLU A 271 5.81 -33.16 7.16
CA GLU A 271 7.17 -33.14 6.60
C GLU A 271 8.14 -32.42 7.54
N ALA A 272 8.59 -33.12 8.60
CA ALA A 272 9.49 -32.55 9.61
C ALA A 272 10.92 -32.29 9.11
N GLU A 273 11.34 -32.85 7.97
CA GLU A 273 12.72 -32.71 7.46
C GLU A 273 12.89 -31.79 6.27
N THR A 274 11.83 -31.45 5.54
CA THR A 274 11.82 -30.40 4.51
C THR A 274 10.44 -29.76 4.51
N SER A 275 10.28 -28.66 5.24
CA SER A 275 9.01 -27.94 5.25
C SER A 275 8.76 -27.33 3.87
N HIS A 276 8.04 -28.05 3.01
CA HIS A 276 7.55 -27.50 1.76
C HIS A 276 6.48 -26.44 2.09
N THR A 277 6.93 -25.19 2.12
CA THR A 277 6.03 -24.04 2.25
C THR A 277 5.51 -23.69 0.86
N ARG A 278 4.20 -23.79 0.66
CA ARG A 278 3.54 -23.41 -0.58
C ARG A 278 2.87 -22.05 -0.39
N ARG A 279 3.06 -21.13 -1.34
CA ARG A 279 2.37 -19.85 -1.34
C ARG A 279 1.04 -19.99 -2.06
N LYS A 280 -0.06 -19.69 -1.36
CA LYS A 280 -1.41 -19.70 -1.89
C LYS A 280 -1.78 -18.36 -2.53
N GLY A 281 -1.34 -17.24 -1.96
CA GLY A 281 -1.63 -15.91 -2.49
C GLY A 281 -0.69 -14.84 -1.94
N ALA A 282 -0.53 -13.74 -2.67
CA ALA A 282 0.29 -12.61 -2.26
C ALA A 282 -0.32 -11.26 -2.67
N ILE A 283 -0.30 -10.31 -1.74
CA ILE A 283 -0.73 -8.92 -1.95
C ILE A 283 0.45 -7.99 -1.71
N TYR A 284 0.56 -6.94 -2.53
CA TYR A 284 1.42 -5.80 -2.32
C TYR A 284 0.60 -4.51 -2.16
N HIS A 285 0.76 -3.81 -1.05
CA HIS A 285 0.24 -2.46 -0.84
C HIS A 285 1.42 -1.49 -0.77
N ALA A 286 1.52 -0.59 -1.73
CA ALA A 286 2.69 0.28 -1.85
C ALA A 286 2.76 1.36 -0.76
N GLY A 287 1.64 1.65 -0.07
CA GLY A 287 1.49 2.89 0.70
C GLY A 287 1.69 4.09 -0.21
N ASP A 288 2.15 5.20 0.35
CA ASP A 288 2.63 6.31 -0.46
C ASP A 288 4.06 6.09 -0.89
N THR A 289 4.32 6.33 -2.19
CA THR A 289 5.66 6.19 -2.72
C THR A 289 5.89 7.04 -3.98
N GLY A 290 7.11 7.55 -4.12
CA GLY A 290 7.64 8.05 -5.38
C GLY A 290 8.32 6.94 -6.17
N TYR A 291 8.61 7.21 -7.43
CA TYR A 291 9.36 6.32 -8.32
C TYR A 291 10.53 7.07 -8.97
N ARG A 292 10.24 8.24 -9.54
CA ARG A 292 11.22 9.16 -10.09
C ARG A 292 10.88 10.60 -9.73
N ARG A 293 11.87 11.45 -9.58
CA ARG A 293 11.68 12.84 -9.15
C ARG A 293 10.95 13.69 -10.18
N THR A 294 11.25 13.55 -11.45
CA THR A 294 10.60 14.24 -12.56
C THR A 294 10.37 13.29 -13.72
N SER A 295 9.46 13.63 -14.63
CA SER A 295 9.22 12.83 -15.85
C SER A 295 10.44 12.67 -16.75
N LYS A 296 11.44 13.58 -16.61
CA LYS A 296 12.71 13.54 -17.37
C LYS A 296 13.84 12.85 -16.61
N SER A 297 13.65 12.49 -15.34
CA SER A 297 14.69 11.81 -14.56
C SER A 297 14.96 10.43 -15.10
N THR A 298 16.22 10.10 -15.36
CA THR A 298 16.68 8.76 -15.68
C THR A 298 16.82 7.89 -14.43
N ALA A 299 17.15 8.50 -13.28
CA ALA A 299 17.19 7.80 -12.01
C ALA A 299 15.79 7.46 -11.54
N VAL A 300 15.54 6.17 -11.33
CA VAL A 300 14.32 5.60 -10.75
C VAL A 300 14.65 4.91 -9.43
N CYS A 301 13.66 4.76 -8.58
CA CYS A 301 13.80 4.00 -7.34
C CYS A 301 13.98 2.50 -7.66
N PRO A 302 15.07 1.85 -7.26
CA PRO A 302 15.36 0.46 -7.66
C PRO A 302 14.55 -0.55 -6.84
N ILE A 303 13.95 -0.11 -5.74
CA ILE A 303 13.38 -1.00 -4.72
C ILE A 303 12.24 -1.87 -5.22
N PHE A 304 11.45 -1.38 -6.18
CA PHE A 304 10.28 -2.12 -6.70
C PHE A 304 10.71 -3.38 -7.45
N LYS A 305 11.82 -3.33 -8.19
CA LYS A 305 12.39 -4.53 -8.81
C LYS A 305 12.86 -5.54 -7.77
N GLU A 306 13.48 -5.07 -6.70
CA GLU A 306 13.93 -5.92 -5.60
C GLU A 306 12.73 -6.59 -4.90
N ILE A 307 11.64 -5.82 -4.64
CA ILE A 307 10.39 -6.36 -4.10
C ILE A 307 9.80 -7.42 -5.04
N GLY A 308 9.73 -7.13 -6.34
CA GLY A 308 9.25 -8.08 -7.33
C GLY A 308 10.07 -9.37 -7.42
N GLN A 309 11.40 -9.26 -7.34
CA GLN A 309 12.30 -10.41 -7.34
C GLN A 309 12.17 -11.28 -6.07
N LYS A 310 11.93 -10.65 -4.90
CA LYS A 310 11.83 -11.38 -3.63
C LYS A 310 10.46 -11.99 -3.38
N PHE A 311 9.39 -11.32 -3.77
CA PHE A 311 8.03 -11.67 -3.39
C PHE A 311 7.06 -11.86 -4.56
N GLY A 312 7.43 -11.39 -5.74
CA GLY A 312 6.57 -11.51 -6.93
C GLY A 312 6.49 -12.94 -7.48
N PRO A 313 5.57 -13.20 -8.39
CA PRO A 313 4.51 -12.30 -8.81
C PRO A 313 3.45 -12.10 -7.74
N PHE A 314 2.86 -10.89 -7.65
CA PHE A 314 1.72 -10.61 -6.78
C PHE A 314 0.40 -10.86 -7.48
N ASP A 315 -0.55 -11.46 -6.79
CA ASP A 315 -1.89 -11.69 -7.33
C ASP A 315 -2.68 -10.38 -7.39
N LEU A 316 -2.53 -9.53 -6.36
CA LEU A 316 -3.17 -8.21 -6.28
C LEU A 316 -2.21 -7.19 -5.69
N SER A 317 -2.15 -5.99 -6.29
CA SER A 317 -1.37 -4.87 -5.78
C SER A 317 -2.20 -3.59 -5.71
N PHE A 318 -1.87 -2.72 -4.75
CA PHE A 318 -2.45 -1.38 -4.60
C PHE A 318 -1.33 -0.35 -4.72
N VAL A 319 -1.41 0.53 -5.74
CA VAL A 319 -0.33 1.45 -6.09
C VAL A 319 -0.88 2.87 -6.24
N PRO A 320 -0.27 3.89 -5.60
CA PRO A 320 -0.73 5.27 -5.70
C PRO A 320 -0.48 5.85 -7.10
N ILE A 321 -1.44 6.67 -7.56
CA ILE A 321 -1.37 7.29 -8.90
C ILE A 321 -1.42 8.82 -8.88
N TRP A 322 -1.44 9.45 -7.72
CA TRP A 322 -1.64 10.89 -7.63
C TRP A 322 -0.46 11.60 -6.96
N ARG A 323 0.10 12.59 -7.64
CA ARG A 323 1.27 13.36 -7.20
C ARG A 323 0.93 14.71 -6.54
N GLY A 324 -0.35 15.07 -6.45
CA GLY A 324 -0.79 16.42 -6.10
C GLY A 324 -0.37 16.92 -4.71
N GLY A 325 -0.48 16.09 -3.67
CA GLY A 325 -0.13 16.45 -2.31
C GLY A 325 -0.72 17.80 -1.88
N SER A 326 0.03 18.61 -1.14
CA SER A 326 -0.39 19.94 -0.69
C SER A 326 -0.61 20.97 -1.81
N LEU A 327 -0.15 20.70 -3.03
CA LEU A 327 -0.38 21.55 -4.20
C LEU A 327 -1.76 21.33 -4.84
N GLY A 328 -2.48 20.27 -4.48
CA GLY A 328 -3.86 20.03 -4.91
C GLY A 328 -4.83 21.18 -4.60
N PHE A 329 -4.52 22.01 -3.60
CA PHE A 329 -5.32 23.20 -3.29
C PHE A 329 -5.46 24.20 -4.45
N ILE A 330 -4.52 24.22 -5.40
CA ILE A 330 -4.59 25.11 -6.56
C ILE A 330 -5.76 24.73 -7.47
N SER A 331 -6.15 23.45 -7.48
CA SER A 331 -7.28 22.97 -8.28
C SER A 331 -8.64 23.48 -7.78
N TYR A 332 -8.77 23.86 -6.50
CA TYR A 332 -9.95 24.58 -5.99
C TYR A 332 -10.18 25.93 -6.70
N LEU A 333 -9.12 26.52 -7.21
CA LEU A 333 -9.18 27.76 -7.98
C LEU A 333 -9.43 27.51 -9.47
N GLY A 334 -9.67 26.27 -9.89
CA GLY A 334 -9.85 25.87 -11.28
C GLY A 334 -8.54 25.87 -12.08
N LEU A 335 -7.39 25.88 -11.39
CA LEU A 335 -6.08 25.87 -12.02
C LEU A 335 -5.59 24.44 -12.19
N ARG A 336 -4.99 24.13 -13.33
CA ARG A 336 -4.45 22.83 -13.65
C ARG A 336 -3.03 22.67 -13.12
N LEU A 337 -2.79 21.59 -12.38
CA LEU A 337 -1.45 21.06 -12.12
C LEU A 337 -1.23 19.84 -13.01
N SER A 338 -0.27 19.90 -13.92
CA SER A 338 0.14 18.69 -14.63
C SER A 338 0.96 17.81 -13.71
N HIS A 339 0.45 16.63 -13.38
CA HIS A 339 1.17 15.65 -12.54
C HIS A 339 2.57 15.33 -13.07
N ASN A 340 2.76 15.31 -14.39
CA ASN A 340 4.05 15.07 -15.03
C ASN A 340 5.04 16.23 -14.85
N SER A 341 4.57 17.44 -14.53
CA SER A 341 5.42 18.65 -14.43
C SER A 341 5.80 18.97 -12.99
N ILE A 342 5.15 18.35 -12.00
CA ILE A 342 5.44 18.58 -10.58
C ILE A 342 6.67 17.74 -10.20
N PRO A 343 7.81 18.36 -9.80
CA PRO A 343 8.93 17.62 -9.28
C PRO A 343 8.55 17.06 -7.90
N SER A 344 8.41 15.76 -7.77
CA SER A 344 8.16 15.11 -6.48
C SER A 344 8.89 13.80 -6.41
N ALA A 345 9.70 13.62 -5.38
CA ALA A 345 10.35 12.36 -5.09
C ALA A 345 9.47 11.43 -4.23
N LEU A 346 8.35 11.95 -3.69
CA LEU A 346 7.57 11.30 -2.63
C LEU A 346 6.29 10.64 -3.13
N HIS A 347 5.81 11.03 -4.32
CA HIS A 347 4.58 10.51 -4.90
C HIS A 347 4.79 10.11 -6.36
N SER A 348 4.23 8.98 -6.75
CA SER A 348 4.26 8.47 -8.13
C SER A 348 3.21 9.16 -9.02
N THR A 349 3.52 9.25 -10.31
CA THR A 349 2.54 9.60 -11.34
C THR A 349 1.77 8.35 -11.77
N PRO A 350 0.62 8.49 -12.48
CA PRO A 350 -0.04 7.36 -13.11
C PRO A 350 0.88 6.56 -14.05
N THR A 351 1.79 7.26 -14.74
CA THR A 351 2.83 6.64 -15.56
C THR A 351 3.81 5.81 -14.72
N ASP A 352 4.23 6.34 -13.58
CA ASP A 352 5.14 5.64 -12.67
C ASP A 352 4.46 4.43 -12.00
N ALA A 353 3.17 4.53 -11.70
CA ALA A 353 2.40 3.41 -11.14
C ALA A 353 2.40 2.17 -12.07
N ILE A 354 2.29 2.36 -13.38
CA ILE A 354 2.41 1.24 -14.34
C ILE A 354 3.85 0.70 -14.40
N ASN A 355 4.87 1.54 -14.21
CA ASN A 355 6.25 1.05 -14.11
C ASN A 355 6.44 0.25 -12.80
N ILE A 356 5.88 0.71 -11.66
CA ILE A 356 5.88 -0.03 -10.40
C ILE A 356 5.15 -1.37 -10.57
N HIS A 357 3.96 -1.38 -11.18
CA HIS A 357 3.22 -2.60 -11.51
C HIS A 357 4.08 -3.66 -12.19
N ASN A 358 4.84 -3.24 -13.23
CA ASN A 358 5.75 -4.14 -13.96
C ASN A 358 6.95 -4.56 -13.10
N ASP A 359 7.56 -3.62 -12.36
CA ASP A 359 8.75 -3.88 -11.56
C ASP A 359 8.47 -4.84 -10.39
N VAL A 360 7.28 -4.74 -9.76
CA VAL A 360 6.86 -5.67 -8.70
C VAL A 360 6.27 -6.97 -9.22
N LEU A 361 6.16 -7.14 -10.53
CA LEU A 361 5.58 -8.33 -11.18
C LEU A 361 4.12 -8.58 -10.77
N SER A 362 3.31 -7.52 -10.71
CA SER A 362 1.91 -7.66 -10.32
C SER A 362 1.05 -8.23 -11.44
N LYS A 363 0.18 -9.20 -11.13
CA LYS A 363 -0.83 -9.73 -12.08
C LYS A 363 -2.00 -8.75 -12.20
N ASN A 364 -2.44 -8.18 -11.08
CA ASN A 364 -3.55 -7.22 -11.02
C ASN A 364 -3.17 -6.03 -10.13
N THR A 365 -3.31 -4.80 -10.64
CA THR A 365 -3.04 -3.58 -9.85
C THR A 365 -4.25 -2.67 -9.82
N VAL A 366 -4.71 -2.37 -8.61
CA VAL A 366 -5.71 -1.33 -8.34
C VAL A 366 -4.99 -0.03 -8.03
N ALA A 367 -5.34 1.02 -8.76
CA ALA A 367 -4.84 2.35 -8.50
C ALA A 367 -5.54 2.95 -7.26
N VAL A 368 -4.74 3.52 -6.36
CA VAL A 368 -5.19 4.14 -5.10
C VAL A 368 -4.60 5.55 -4.93
N HIS A 369 -4.88 6.20 -3.81
CA HIS A 369 -4.37 7.52 -3.44
C HIS A 369 -4.74 8.60 -4.46
N PHE A 370 -5.99 8.61 -4.91
CA PHE A 370 -6.56 9.63 -5.80
C PHE A 370 -8.07 9.74 -5.56
N GLY A 371 -8.71 10.77 -6.13
CA GLY A 371 -10.16 10.88 -6.17
C GLY A 371 -10.87 11.17 -4.83
N THR A 372 -10.18 11.12 -3.70
CA THR A 372 -10.77 11.35 -2.36
C THR A 372 -10.39 12.71 -1.79
N PHE A 373 -9.11 12.94 -1.49
CA PHE A 373 -8.61 14.23 -0.98
C PHE A 373 -7.98 15.03 -2.12
N VAL A 374 -8.79 15.42 -3.08
CA VAL A 374 -8.40 16.18 -4.27
C VAL A 374 -9.11 17.53 -4.30
N GLY A 375 -8.55 18.50 -4.99
CA GLY A 375 -9.14 19.82 -5.10
C GLY A 375 -10.32 19.90 -6.07
N SER A 376 -10.42 18.98 -7.04
CA SER A 376 -11.51 18.94 -8.00
C SER A 376 -11.65 17.57 -8.66
N GLU A 377 -12.81 17.30 -9.25
CA GLU A 377 -13.05 16.09 -10.07
C GLU A 377 -12.11 16.02 -11.28
N ASN A 378 -11.75 17.14 -11.86
CA ASN A 378 -10.84 17.18 -13.00
C ASN A 378 -9.43 16.68 -12.67
N GLU A 379 -8.98 16.84 -11.44
CA GLU A 379 -7.69 16.34 -10.97
C GLU A 379 -7.70 14.80 -10.90
N SER A 380 -8.77 14.24 -10.40
CA SER A 380 -9.03 12.80 -10.41
C SER A 380 -9.09 12.25 -11.85
N LEU A 381 -9.87 12.90 -12.72
CA LEU A 381 -10.05 12.51 -14.11
C LEU A 381 -8.74 12.54 -14.90
N GLU A 382 -7.86 13.52 -14.67
CA GLU A 382 -6.54 13.58 -15.31
C GLU A 382 -5.70 12.36 -14.96
N ALA A 383 -5.67 11.95 -13.68
CA ALA A 383 -4.94 10.77 -13.25
C ALA A 383 -5.44 9.49 -13.94
N ILE A 384 -6.76 9.35 -14.08
CA ILE A 384 -7.40 8.22 -14.77
C ILE A 384 -7.03 8.17 -16.26
N ILE A 385 -7.09 9.32 -16.94
CA ILE A 385 -6.74 9.43 -18.37
C ILE A 385 -5.26 9.03 -18.59
N GLU A 386 -4.36 9.57 -17.75
CA GLU A 386 -2.93 9.25 -17.85
C GLU A 386 -2.65 7.77 -17.58
N LEU A 387 -3.27 7.19 -16.56
CA LEU A 387 -3.15 5.75 -16.24
C LEU A 387 -3.60 4.89 -17.43
N THR A 388 -4.80 5.19 -17.96
CA THR A 388 -5.38 4.46 -19.10
C THR A 388 -4.51 4.54 -20.34
N LYS A 389 -3.98 5.73 -20.64
CA LYS A 389 -3.07 5.93 -21.76
C LYS A 389 -1.78 5.13 -21.60
N LYS A 390 -1.21 5.14 -20.39
CA LYS A 390 0.08 4.47 -20.13
C LYS A 390 -0.06 2.95 -20.17
N ARG A 391 -1.10 2.38 -19.53
CA ARG A 391 -1.32 0.94 -19.51
C ARG A 391 -1.49 0.36 -20.92
N LYS A 392 -2.30 1.03 -21.77
CA LYS A 392 -2.49 0.65 -23.18
C LYS A 392 -1.17 0.67 -23.95
N GLY A 393 -0.32 1.64 -23.70
CA GLY A 393 0.99 1.75 -24.33
C GLY A 393 2.03 0.70 -23.87
N GLN A 394 1.71 -0.06 -22.84
CA GLN A 394 2.55 -1.15 -22.31
C GLN A 394 1.87 -2.53 -22.36
N ASP A 395 0.79 -2.65 -23.10
CA ASP A 395 0.01 -3.89 -23.27
C ASP A 395 -0.57 -4.45 -21.95
N VAL A 396 -0.81 -3.59 -20.98
CA VAL A 396 -1.48 -3.93 -19.71
C VAL A 396 -2.99 -3.75 -19.89
N LEU A 397 -3.78 -4.79 -19.60
CA LEU A 397 -5.24 -4.77 -19.70
C LEU A 397 -5.89 -3.88 -18.62
N GLY A 398 -7.13 -3.44 -18.82
CA GLY A 398 -7.95 -2.82 -17.79
C GLY A 398 -8.51 -3.85 -16.81
N LEU A 399 -8.87 -3.39 -15.61
CA LEU A 399 -9.55 -4.26 -14.65
C LEU A 399 -10.98 -4.62 -15.10
N ASP A 400 -11.57 -3.79 -15.94
CA ASP A 400 -12.86 -3.99 -16.59
C ASP A 400 -12.80 -4.92 -17.82
N GLU A 401 -11.60 -5.26 -18.29
CA GLU A 401 -11.35 -6.19 -19.39
C GLU A 401 -11.25 -7.63 -18.83
N PRO A 402 -11.70 -8.66 -19.59
CA PRO A 402 -11.52 -10.05 -19.17
C PRO A 402 -10.06 -10.39 -18.91
N ALA A 403 -9.81 -11.23 -17.93
CA ALA A 403 -8.47 -11.75 -17.68
C ALA A 403 -8.02 -12.63 -18.87
N VAL A 404 -6.79 -12.42 -19.31
CA VAL A 404 -6.15 -13.19 -20.37
C VAL A 404 -4.88 -13.81 -19.82
N GLU A 405 -4.69 -15.11 -20.02
CA GLU A 405 -3.51 -15.80 -19.55
C GLU A 405 -2.22 -15.13 -20.05
N GLY A 406 -1.25 -14.98 -19.14
CA GLY A 406 0.03 -14.33 -19.43
C GLY A 406 -0.02 -12.79 -19.53
N ARG A 407 -1.20 -12.16 -19.37
CA ARG A 407 -1.33 -10.70 -19.39
C ARG A 407 -1.74 -10.16 -18.03
N SER A 408 -1.07 -9.10 -17.60
CA SER A 408 -1.41 -8.39 -16.36
C SER A 408 -2.50 -7.34 -16.60
N ARG A 409 -3.18 -6.95 -15.50
CA ARG A 409 -4.23 -5.94 -15.51
C ARG A 409 -3.92 -4.81 -14.55
N ALA A 410 -4.24 -3.57 -14.94
CA ALA A 410 -4.15 -2.42 -14.05
C ALA A 410 -5.30 -1.44 -14.34
N GLY A 411 -5.85 -0.81 -13.30
CA GLY A 411 -6.94 0.12 -13.49
C GLY A 411 -7.42 0.74 -12.19
N ILE A 412 -8.59 1.35 -12.27
CA ILE A 412 -9.28 1.97 -11.15
C ILE A 412 -10.51 1.13 -10.77
N LEU A 413 -10.91 1.27 -9.51
CA LEU A 413 -12.22 0.86 -9.00
C LEU A 413 -12.95 2.09 -8.46
N ASN A 414 -14.28 2.05 -8.45
CA ASN A 414 -15.06 3.01 -7.70
C ASN A 414 -14.80 2.85 -6.19
N ILE A 415 -15.02 3.90 -5.42
CA ILE A 415 -14.89 3.83 -3.96
C ILE A 415 -16.00 2.94 -3.41
N GLY A 416 -15.65 1.84 -2.75
CA GLY A 416 -16.56 0.78 -2.31
C GLY A 416 -16.67 -0.41 -3.27
N GLU A 417 -16.12 -0.30 -4.48
CA GLU A 417 -16.08 -1.41 -5.44
C GLU A 417 -14.99 -2.41 -5.10
N SER A 418 -15.23 -3.66 -5.45
CA SER A 418 -14.33 -4.78 -5.18
C SER A 418 -13.79 -5.38 -6.48
N ILE A 419 -12.65 -6.03 -6.34
CA ILE A 419 -12.08 -6.95 -7.35
C ILE A 419 -11.79 -8.30 -6.69
N ALA A 420 -12.20 -9.37 -7.34
CA ALA A 420 -11.81 -10.74 -7.01
C ALA A 420 -10.71 -11.20 -7.96
N VAL A 421 -9.69 -11.83 -7.43
CA VAL A 421 -8.60 -12.42 -8.22
C VAL A 421 -8.40 -13.86 -7.79
N GLU A 422 -8.38 -14.76 -8.77
CA GLU A 422 -8.11 -16.18 -8.51
C GLU A 422 -6.68 -16.36 -8.02
N ILE A 423 -6.52 -17.21 -7.01
CA ILE A 423 -5.22 -17.58 -6.44
C ILE A 423 -4.88 -19.02 -6.79
N ASN A 424 -3.65 -19.22 -7.22
CA ASN A 424 -3.10 -20.54 -7.52
C ASN A 424 -1.97 -20.86 -6.56
N ILE A 425 -1.94 -22.09 -6.08
CA ILE A 425 -0.88 -22.55 -5.18
C ILE A 425 0.43 -22.66 -5.97
N HIS A 426 1.46 -21.98 -5.48
CA HIS A 426 2.82 -22.04 -6.02
C HIS A 426 3.78 -22.59 -4.97
N GLU A 427 4.72 -23.44 -5.39
CA GLU A 427 5.83 -23.82 -4.52
C GLU A 427 6.73 -22.61 -4.23
N VAL A 428 7.07 -22.42 -2.96
CA VAL A 428 8.04 -21.40 -2.55
C VAL A 428 9.42 -22.02 -2.65
N VAL A 429 10.18 -21.62 -3.64
CA VAL A 429 11.62 -21.93 -3.67
C VAL A 429 12.28 -21.10 -2.57
N GLN A 430 12.72 -21.74 -1.50
CA GLN A 430 13.54 -21.07 -0.49
C GLN A 430 14.91 -20.76 -1.12
N ASN A 431 15.17 -19.48 -1.38
CA ASN A 431 16.51 -18.97 -1.78
C ASN A 431 17.32 -18.61 -0.55
#